data_1726c6dd68f1d631a2077f92ade8c347
#
_entry.id   1726c6dd68f1d631a2077f92ade8c347
#
_cell.length_a   1.000
_cell.length_b   1.000
_cell.length_c   1.000
_cell.angle_alpha   90.00
_cell.angle_beta   90.00
_cell.angle_gamma   90.00
#
_symmetry.space_group_name_H-M   'P 1'
#
loop_
_entity.id
_entity.type
_entity.pdbx_description
1 polymer ?
#
loop_
_entity_poly.entity_id
_entity_poly.type
_entity_poly.pdbx_seq_one_letter_code
_entity_poly.pdbx_strand_id
1 'polypeptide(L)'
;MKVLVVGSVYPRFPEDNEVPWLRKSVATLRDAGVEVEVMAPSYKGLKSHTIDGVPVHRFRYAAKNLEILTHDEGAPTKMAKHPSMQLLAIPYCISGFFKCLWLAKKKKFDVIHAHWPFPHALIVLGACKLFRIPLVLNFHGAELLLIRKKKWIRPIMKFIIGQANAIFANSRFTASKISALRPAKIEWSPYGSPLSSGKVPPHARGERYKILFVGRHIERKGIEYLIQAAKLLDPKKFEVRIVGKGNLTESLKNLAKEIQTENVTFTGPLSPDDLRKEYQESNCFVLPAIVDSKGDTEGLGVVLIEAMQYGLPVVASNVGGIPDVVVDGETGVLVPEKNPEALAAAFQKLESDPAYETELLKGAEKRINDCFNWEKIAKKQIAVYEKLIGK
;
A
#
# COMPACT_ATOMS: atom_id res chain seq x y z
N MET A 1 -2.70 26.02 8.33
CA MET A 1 -2.82 25.54 6.93
C MET A 1 -3.94 24.53 6.86
N LYS A 2 -4.83 24.68 5.88
CA LYS A 2 -6.03 23.84 5.71
C LYS A 2 -5.94 23.01 4.43
N VAL A 3 -6.01 21.69 4.55
CA VAL A 3 -5.81 20.74 3.44
C VAL A 3 -7.07 19.90 3.20
N LEU A 4 -7.53 19.83 1.94
CA LEU A 4 -8.54 18.87 1.52
C LEU A 4 -7.87 17.62 0.93
N VAL A 5 -7.97 16.51 1.61
CA VAL A 5 -7.55 15.19 1.10
C VAL A 5 -8.71 14.57 0.33
N VAL A 6 -8.45 14.14 -0.91
CA VAL A 6 -9.48 13.55 -1.79
C VAL A 6 -9.07 12.14 -2.19
N GLY A 7 -9.96 11.18 -2.01
CA GLY A 7 -9.69 9.78 -2.34
C GLY A 7 -10.92 8.98 -2.74
N SER A 8 -10.67 7.81 -3.35
CA SER A 8 -11.72 6.87 -3.76
C SER A 8 -12.39 6.16 -2.60
N VAL A 9 -11.70 6.06 -1.47
CA VAL A 9 -12.17 5.38 -0.26
C VAL A 9 -11.64 6.11 0.97
N TYR A 10 -12.37 6.03 2.05
CA TYR A 10 -11.98 6.42 3.40
C TYR A 10 -12.85 5.69 4.40
N PRO A 11 -12.39 5.35 5.61
CA PRO A 11 -13.16 4.57 6.57
C PRO A 11 -14.59 5.05 6.75
N ARG A 12 -15.52 4.08 6.89
CA ARG A 12 -16.96 4.33 7.00
C ARG A 12 -17.40 4.55 8.45
N PHE A 13 -16.66 3.91 9.37
CA PHE A 13 -16.86 3.96 10.82
C PHE A 13 -15.50 3.75 11.52
N PRO A 14 -15.38 3.98 12.84
CA PRO A 14 -14.09 3.93 13.54
C PRO A 14 -13.34 2.61 13.44
N GLU A 15 -14.05 1.48 13.40
CA GLU A 15 -13.46 0.13 13.33
C GLU A 15 -13.21 -0.33 11.88
N ASP A 16 -13.54 0.50 10.87
CA ASP A 16 -13.34 0.15 9.47
C ASP A 16 -11.85 0.19 9.10
N ASN A 17 -11.34 -0.96 8.68
CA ASN A 17 -9.96 -1.13 8.23
C ASN A 17 -9.78 -0.88 6.72
N GLU A 18 -10.70 -0.18 6.07
CA GLU A 18 -10.54 0.26 4.69
C GLU A 18 -9.43 1.31 4.61
N VAL A 19 -8.40 1.05 3.81
CA VAL A 19 -7.22 1.91 3.60
C VAL A 19 -6.57 2.47 4.89
N PRO A 20 -6.14 1.61 5.81
CA PRO A 20 -5.66 2.04 7.13
C PRO A 20 -4.46 2.98 7.06
N TRP A 21 -3.61 2.84 6.04
CA TRP A 21 -2.48 3.73 5.79
C TRP A 21 -2.92 5.17 5.45
N LEU A 22 -4.03 5.38 4.71
CA LEU A 22 -4.54 6.72 4.41
C LEU A 22 -5.13 7.37 5.66
N ARG A 23 -5.89 6.58 6.46
CA ARG A 23 -6.39 7.01 7.77
C ARG A 23 -5.24 7.47 8.67
N LYS A 24 -4.16 6.68 8.77
CA LYS A 24 -2.98 7.03 9.58
C LYS A 24 -2.25 8.26 9.05
N SER A 25 -2.08 8.39 7.73
CA SER A 25 -1.48 9.56 7.09
C SER A 25 -2.25 10.84 7.43
N VAL A 26 -3.58 10.81 7.28
CA VAL A 26 -4.47 11.95 7.59
C VAL A 26 -4.42 12.30 9.08
N ALA A 27 -4.47 11.30 9.96
CA ALA A 27 -4.36 11.51 11.40
C ALA A 27 -3.01 12.16 11.78
N THR A 28 -1.90 11.68 11.19
CA THR A 28 -0.57 12.21 11.48
C THR A 28 -0.41 13.67 10.99
N LEU A 29 -0.98 14.02 9.85
CA LEU A 29 -1.01 15.41 9.38
C LEU A 29 -1.79 16.31 10.34
N ARG A 30 -2.96 15.86 10.82
CA ARG A 30 -3.76 16.59 11.83
C ARG A 30 -2.97 16.78 13.13
N ASP A 31 -2.34 15.70 13.63
CA ASP A 31 -1.56 15.73 14.87
C ASP A 31 -0.32 16.63 14.76
N ALA A 32 0.18 16.85 13.54
CA ALA A 32 1.22 17.82 13.22
C ALA A 32 0.70 19.26 13.03
N GLY A 33 -0.58 19.54 13.36
CA GLY A 33 -1.16 20.89 13.34
C GLY A 33 -1.76 21.33 12.00
N VAL A 34 -1.93 20.42 11.04
CA VAL A 34 -2.63 20.71 9.77
C VAL A 34 -4.13 20.54 9.99
N GLU A 35 -4.93 21.54 9.60
CA GLU A 35 -6.39 21.39 9.53
C GLU A 35 -6.75 20.53 8.32
N VAL A 36 -7.00 19.24 8.54
CA VAL A 36 -7.31 18.29 7.46
C VAL A 36 -8.80 17.99 7.40
N GLU A 37 -9.37 18.09 6.21
CA GLU A 37 -10.71 17.57 5.90
C GLU A 37 -10.59 16.55 4.75
N VAL A 38 -11.45 15.53 4.73
CA VAL A 38 -11.43 14.48 3.70
C VAL A 38 -12.69 14.58 2.82
N MET A 39 -12.52 14.44 1.50
CA MET A 39 -13.62 14.23 0.57
C MET A 39 -13.54 12.83 -0.04
N ALA A 40 -14.59 12.04 0.13
CA ALA A 40 -14.69 10.68 -0.38
C ALA A 40 -16.13 10.37 -0.84
N PRO A 41 -16.34 9.37 -1.70
CA PRO A 41 -17.69 8.99 -2.13
C PRO A 41 -18.51 8.42 -0.97
N SER A 42 -19.82 8.54 -1.10
CA SER A 42 -20.78 7.82 -0.24
C SER A 42 -20.71 6.31 -0.52
N TYR A 43 -20.99 5.53 0.51
CA TYR A 43 -21.17 4.09 0.42
C TYR A 43 -22.54 3.72 1.03
N LYS A 44 -23.42 3.11 0.24
CA LYS A 44 -24.78 2.69 0.65
C LYS A 44 -25.56 3.80 1.38
N GLY A 45 -25.42 5.04 0.91
CA GLY A 45 -26.12 6.19 1.48
C GLY A 45 -25.45 6.83 2.70
N LEU A 46 -24.20 6.49 2.99
CA LEU A 46 -23.42 7.06 4.08
C LEU A 46 -23.34 8.60 3.94
N LYS A 47 -23.75 9.31 4.98
CA LYS A 47 -23.68 10.76 5.06
C LYS A 47 -22.30 11.23 5.52
N SER A 48 -22.01 12.51 5.34
CA SER A 48 -20.83 13.17 5.91
C SER A 48 -20.81 13.01 7.43
N HIS A 49 -19.64 12.74 7.99
CA HIS A 49 -19.44 12.43 9.40
C HIS A 49 -18.01 12.78 9.80
N THR A 50 -17.59 12.42 11.00
CA THR A 50 -16.24 12.63 11.51
C THR A 50 -15.61 11.28 11.86
N ILE A 51 -14.36 11.08 11.46
CA ILE A 51 -13.54 9.91 11.84
C ILE A 51 -12.26 10.43 12.50
N ASP A 52 -11.96 9.96 13.71
CA ASP A 52 -10.78 10.39 14.48
C ASP A 52 -10.65 11.92 14.59
N GLY A 53 -11.74 12.64 14.73
CA GLY A 53 -11.75 14.10 14.75
C GLY A 53 -11.59 14.80 13.39
N VAL A 54 -11.44 14.04 12.29
CA VAL A 54 -11.32 14.58 10.94
C VAL A 54 -12.68 14.60 10.24
N PRO A 55 -13.16 15.78 9.75
CA PRO A 55 -14.40 15.86 8.98
C PRO A 55 -14.28 15.12 7.64
N VAL A 56 -15.24 14.21 7.37
CA VAL A 56 -15.33 13.42 6.13
C VAL A 56 -16.56 13.86 5.34
N HIS A 57 -16.35 14.51 4.21
CA HIS A 57 -17.38 14.97 3.30
C HIS A 57 -17.71 13.90 2.27
N ARG A 58 -18.86 13.24 2.43
CA ARG A 58 -19.34 12.23 1.48
C ARG A 58 -20.13 12.88 0.35
N PHE A 59 -19.84 12.52 -0.89
CA PHE A 59 -20.64 12.90 -2.05
C PHE A 59 -21.46 11.73 -2.57
N ARG A 60 -22.76 11.97 -2.76
CA ARG A 60 -23.71 10.99 -3.30
C ARG A 60 -23.58 10.98 -4.83
N TYR A 61 -23.51 9.80 -5.43
CA TYR A 61 -23.36 9.68 -6.88
C TYR A 61 -24.37 8.73 -7.54
N ALA A 62 -25.22 8.09 -6.73
CA ALA A 62 -26.26 7.21 -7.20
C ALA A 62 -27.36 7.01 -6.16
N ALA A 63 -28.35 6.18 -6.44
CA ALA A 63 -29.27 5.66 -5.45
C ALA A 63 -28.50 4.86 -4.37
N LYS A 64 -28.99 4.89 -3.13
CA LYS A 64 -28.32 4.32 -1.95
C LYS A 64 -27.73 2.92 -2.18
N ASN A 65 -28.47 2.03 -2.83
CA ASN A 65 -28.06 0.64 -3.05
C ASN A 65 -27.00 0.50 -4.18
N LEU A 66 -26.83 1.52 -5.03
CA LEU A 66 -25.87 1.54 -6.13
C LEU A 66 -24.55 2.23 -5.74
N GLU A 67 -24.48 2.86 -4.56
CA GLU A 67 -23.26 3.50 -4.06
C GLU A 67 -22.28 2.47 -3.47
N ILE A 68 -21.83 1.53 -4.31
CA ILE A 68 -20.94 0.44 -3.94
C ILE A 68 -19.67 0.37 -4.81
N LEU A 69 -19.43 1.40 -5.64
CA LEU A 69 -18.38 1.35 -6.67
C LEU A 69 -16.97 1.21 -6.11
N THR A 70 -16.63 1.88 -5.01
CA THR A 70 -15.23 2.13 -4.64
C THR A 70 -14.72 1.35 -3.43
N HIS A 71 -15.56 0.99 -2.48
CA HIS A 71 -15.16 0.26 -1.26
C HIS A 71 -15.03 -1.25 -1.49
N ASP A 72 -14.46 -1.96 -0.53
CA ASP A 72 -14.24 -3.41 -0.50
C ASP A 72 -13.18 -3.87 -1.51
N GLU A 73 -13.54 -4.20 -2.75
CA GLU A 73 -12.60 -4.69 -3.79
C GLU A 73 -12.01 -3.58 -4.66
N GLY A 74 -12.49 -2.34 -4.51
CA GLY A 74 -12.12 -1.20 -5.34
C GLY A 74 -12.77 -1.16 -6.72
N ALA A 75 -12.91 0.06 -7.27
CA ALA A 75 -13.65 0.31 -8.51
C ALA A 75 -13.15 -0.49 -9.73
N PRO A 76 -11.83 -0.62 -10.01
CA PRO A 76 -11.37 -1.36 -11.19
C PRO A 76 -11.77 -2.83 -11.18
N THR A 77 -11.75 -3.47 -10.02
CA THR A 77 -12.12 -4.89 -9.86
C THR A 77 -13.63 -5.08 -10.03
N LYS A 78 -14.43 -4.23 -9.39
CA LYS A 78 -15.89 -4.28 -9.51
C LYS A 78 -16.38 -4.02 -10.92
N MET A 79 -15.81 -3.01 -11.59
CA MET A 79 -16.13 -2.72 -13.01
C MET A 79 -15.73 -3.86 -13.97
N ALA A 80 -14.71 -4.63 -13.63
CA ALA A 80 -14.32 -5.81 -14.41
C ALA A 80 -15.27 -6.98 -14.21
N LYS A 81 -15.75 -7.20 -12.97
CA LYS A 81 -16.74 -8.24 -12.64
C LYS A 81 -18.16 -7.89 -13.13
N HIS A 82 -18.51 -6.62 -13.05
CA HIS A 82 -19.85 -6.09 -13.37
C HIS A 82 -19.73 -4.89 -14.31
N PRO A 83 -19.71 -5.10 -15.66
CA PRO A 83 -19.53 -4.03 -16.64
C PRO A 83 -20.52 -2.87 -16.55
N SER A 84 -21.76 -3.12 -16.12
CA SER A 84 -22.78 -2.10 -15.89
C SER A 84 -22.38 -1.05 -14.84
N MET A 85 -21.50 -1.38 -13.89
CA MET A 85 -20.98 -0.43 -12.91
C MET A 85 -20.10 0.67 -13.53
N GLN A 86 -19.64 0.49 -14.79
CA GLN A 86 -18.92 1.54 -15.50
C GLN A 86 -19.79 2.78 -15.73
N LEU A 87 -21.11 2.62 -15.85
CA LEU A 87 -22.06 3.72 -15.99
C LEU A 87 -22.08 4.62 -14.76
N LEU A 88 -21.76 4.09 -13.58
CA LEU A 88 -21.67 4.86 -12.33
C LEU A 88 -20.44 5.80 -12.29
N ALA A 89 -19.46 5.60 -13.16
CA ALA A 89 -18.26 6.46 -13.19
C ALA A 89 -18.59 7.90 -13.60
N ILE A 90 -19.57 8.10 -14.48
CA ILE A 90 -19.99 9.44 -14.94
C ILE A 90 -20.63 10.24 -13.78
N PRO A 91 -21.72 9.78 -13.15
CA PRO A 91 -22.32 10.51 -12.03
C PRO A 91 -21.38 10.63 -10.84
N TYR A 92 -20.48 9.65 -10.63
CA TYR A 92 -19.40 9.74 -9.64
C TYR A 92 -18.51 10.98 -9.87
N CYS A 93 -18.01 11.16 -11.10
CA CYS A 93 -17.15 12.28 -11.43
C CYS A 93 -17.91 13.62 -11.34
N ILE A 94 -19.14 13.68 -11.86
CA ILE A 94 -19.97 14.91 -11.86
C ILE A 94 -20.29 15.31 -10.42
N SER A 95 -20.79 14.39 -9.61
CA SER A 95 -21.15 14.68 -8.21
C SER A 95 -19.93 15.07 -7.38
N GLY A 96 -18.80 14.35 -7.54
CA GLY A 96 -17.55 14.69 -6.90
C GLY A 96 -17.06 16.09 -7.28
N PHE A 97 -17.14 16.45 -8.57
CA PHE A 97 -16.77 17.78 -9.07
C PHE A 97 -17.57 18.90 -8.39
N PHE A 98 -18.90 18.82 -8.40
CA PHE A 98 -19.74 19.84 -7.76
C PHE A 98 -19.55 19.87 -6.24
N LYS A 99 -19.36 18.73 -5.60
CA LYS A 99 -19.06 18.67 -4.17
C LYS A 99 -17.74 19.36 -3.85
N CYS A 100 -16.70 19.13 -4.66
CA CYS A 100 -15.39 19.76 -4.49
C CYS A 100 -15.49 21.29 -4.68
N LEU A 101 -16.17 21.77 -5.73
CA LEU A 101 -16.41 23.20 -5.96
C LEU A 101 -17.10 23.85 -4.78
N TRP A 102 -18.18 23.23 -4.28
CA TRP A 102 -18.91 23.74 -3.13
C TRP A 102 -18.04 23.81 -1.87
N LEU A 103 -17.26 22.75 -1.59
CA LEU A 103 -16.34 22.71 -0.44
C LEU A 103 -15.27 23.80 -0.57
N ALA A 104 -14.63 23.92 -1.72
CA ALA A 104 -13.58 24.90 -1.95
C ALA A 104 -14.08 26.34 -1.77
N LYS A 105 -15.29 26.66 -2.30
CA LYS A 105 -15.93 27.96 -2.11
C LYS A 105 -16.24 28.26 -0.65
N LYS A 106 -16.77 27.26 0.09
CA LYS A 106 -17.25 27.45 1.46
C LYS A 106 -16.15 27.43 2.52
N LYS A 107 -15.12 26.58 2.32
CA LYS A 107 -14.16 26.22 3.36
C LYS A 107 -12.77 26.87 3.20
N LYS A 108 -12.44 27.43 2.04
CA LYS A 108 -11.19 28.13 1.74
C LYS A 108 -9.95 27.27 2.06
N PHE A 109 -9.75 26.18 1.34
CA PHE A 109 -8.57 25.31 1.49
C PHE A 109 -7.32 25.99 0.92
N ASP A 110 -6.19 25.77 1.59
CA ASP A 110 -4.86 26.20 1.13
C ASP A 110 -4.26 25.24 0.11
N VAL A 111 -4.58 23.91 0.22
CA VAL A 111 -4.07 22.84 -0.67
C VAL A 111 -5.17 21.80 -0.88
N ILE A 112 -5.25 21.26 -2.10
CA ILE A 112 -6.02 20.04 -2.40
C ILE A 112 -5.06 18.91 -2.72
N HIS A 113 -5.10 17.84 -1.94
CA HIS A 113 -4.25 16.64 -2.08
C HIS A 113 -5.07 15.45 -2.57
N ALA A 114 -4.95 15.12 -3.85
CA ALA A 114 -5.70 14.04 -4.50
C ALA A 114 -4.90 12.74 -4.53
N HIS A 115 -5.41 11.72 -3.84
CA HIS A 115 -4.93 10.35 -3.90
C HIS A 115 -5.58 9.60 -5.07
N TRP A 116 -4.85 8.66 -5.69
CA TRP A 116 -5.27 7.97 -6.92
C TRP A 116 -5.71 9.00 -7.98
N PRO A 117 -4.75 9.68 -8.63
CA PRO A 117 -5.00 10.86 -9.47
C PRO A 117 -6.09 10.67 -10.54
N PHE A 118 -6.27 9.47 -11.08
CA PHE A 118 -7.40 9.20 -11.97
C PHE A 118 -8.51 8.44 -11.24
N PRO A 119 -9.75 8.95 -11.19
CA PRO A 119 -10.23 10.20 -11.83
C PRO A 119 -10.17 11.45 -10.94
N HIS A 120 -9.64 11.37 -9.70
CA HIS A 120 -9.80 12.40 -8.67
C HIS A 120 -9.18 13.75 -9.05
N ALA A 121 -8.05 13.77 -9.77
CA ALA A 121 -7.48 15.03 -10.25
C ALA A 121 -8.45 15.77 -11.18
N LEU A 122 -9.17 15.07 -12.05
CA LEU A 122 -10.18 15.70 -12.91
C LEU A 122 -11.36 16.26 -12.08
N ILE A 123 -11.76 15.53 -11.05
CA ILE A 123 -12.82 15.95 -10.12
C ILE A 123 -12.46 17.27 -9.41
N VAL A 124 -11.20 17.43 -8.99
CA VAL A 124 -10.80 18.61 -8.20
C VAL A 124 -10.23 19.75 -9.04
N LEU A 125 -9.84 19.51 -10.29
CA LEU A 125 -9.13 20.47 -11.13
C LEU A 125 -9.90 21.78 -11.32
N GLY A 126 -11.23 21.71 -11.49
CA GLY A 126 -12.08 22.88 -11.62
C GLY A 126 -12.00 23.79 -10.39
N ALA A 127 -12.06 23.21 -9.18
CA ALA A 127 -11.91 23.95 -7.94
C ALA A 127 -10.50 24.53 -7.78
N CYS A 128 -9.47 23.76 -8.10
CA CYS A 128 -8.08 24.23 -8.05
C CYS A 128 -7.86 25.45 -8.95
N LYS A 129 -8.36 25.43 -10.19
CA LYS A 129 -8.21 26.56 -11.13
C LYS A 129 -9.05 27.77 -10.73
N LEU A 130 -10.33 27.57 -10.38
CA LEU A 130 -11.26 28.67 -10.06
C LEU A 130 -10.86 29.43 -8.80
N PHE A 131 -10.41 28.71 -7.79
CA PHE A 131 -10.04 29.30 -6.48
C PHE A 131 -8.53 29.45 -6.28
N ARG A 132 -7.71 29.14 -7.31
CA ARG A 132 -6.24 29.21 -7.28
C ARG A 132 -5.63 28.37 -6.14
N ILE A 133 -6.21 27.20 -5.86
CA ILE A 133 -5.74 26.29 -4.84
C ILE A 133 -4.71 25.34 -5.45
N PRO A 134 -3.47 25.22 -4.91
CA PRO A 134 -2.47 24.28 -5.37
C PRO A 134 -2.98 22.82 -5.35
N LEU A 135 -2.71 22.11 -6.44
CA LEU A 135 -3.03 20.69 -6.61
C LEU A 135 -1.82 19.82 -6.32
N VAL A 136 -1.95 18.96 -5.34
CA VAL A 136 -0.98 17.91 -5.02
C VAL A 136 -1.55 16.55 -5.42
N LEU A 137 -0.75 15.74 -6.12
CA LEU A 137 -1.14 14.38 -6.53
C LEU A 137 -0.34 13.34 -5.76
N ASN A 138 -1.00 12.26 -5.33
CA ASN A 138 -0.33 11.11 -4.72
C ASN A 138 -0.62 9.83 -5.50
N PHE A 139 0.43 9.22 -6.06
CA PHE A 139 0.38 7.98 -6.81
C PHE A 139 0.70 6.78 -5.92
N HIS A 140 -0.05 5.70 -6.09
CA HIS A 140 0.03 4.48 -5.28
C HIS A 140 0.42 3.23 -6.07
N GLY A 141 0.64 3.37 -7.40
CA GLY A 141 1.01 2.28 -8.29
C GLY A 141 -0.18 1.63 -9.02
N ALA A 142 -1.36 1.57 -8.42
CA ALA A 142 -2.55 0.99 -9.05
C ALA A 142 -2.95 1.70 -10.37
N GLU A 143 -2.66 2.98 -10.49
CA GLU A 143 -2.91 3.80 -11.68
C GLU A 143 -2.06 3.35 -12.87
N LEU A 144 -0.86 2.84 -12.61
CA LEU A 144 0.04 2.35 -13.67
C LEU A 144 -0.55 1.12 -14.36
N LEU A 145 -1.15 0.22 -13.58
CA LEU A 145 -1.86 -0.93 -14.09
C LEU A 145 -3.08 -0.52 -14.93
N LEU A 146 -3.82 0.50 -14.48
CA LEU A 146 -4.95 1.04 -15.20
C LEU A 146 -4.54 1.65 -16.55
N ILE A 147 -3.47 2.44 -16.59
CA ILE A 147 -2.92 3.05 -17.81
C ILE A 147 -2.47 1.96 -18.81
N ARG A 148 -1.90 0.87 -18.30
CA ARG A 148 -1.45 -0.25 -19.11
C ARG A 148 -2.64 -1.00 -19.74
N LYS A 149 -3.68 -1.26 -18.97
CA LYS A 149 -4.89 -1.96 -19.43
C LYS A 149 -5.75 -1.11 -20.36
N LYS A 150 -5.79 0.22 -20.17
CA LYS A 150 -6.66 1.15 -20.89
C LYS A 150 -5.83 2.28 -21.50
N LYS A 151 -5.27 2.05 -22.69
CA LYS A 151 -4.35 2.99 -23.37
C LYS A 151 -4.92 4.40 -23.54
N TRP A 152 -6.23 4.56 -23.66
CA TRP A 152 -6.91 5.86 -23.78
C TRP A 152 -6.78 6.75 -22.54
N ILE A 153 -6.48 6.17 -21.36
CA ILE A 153 -6.22 6.93 -20.13
C ILE A 153 -4.85 7.62 -20.18
N ARG A 154 -3.91 7.14 -20.98
CA ARG A 154 -2.53 7.66 -21.04
C ARG A 154 -2.45 9.16 -21.35
N PRO A 155 -3.11 9.71 -22.39
CA PRO A 155 -3.11 11.15 -22.64
C PRO A 155 -3.76 11.96 -21.50
N ILE A 156 -4.83 11.45 -20.90
CA ILE A 156 -5.47 12.08 -19.75
C ILE A 156 -4.50 12.13 -18.56
N MET A 157 -3.78 11.05 -18.29
CA MET A 157 -2.81 11.02 -17.19
C MET A 157 -1.65 11.98 -17.43
N LYS A 158 -1.15 12.08 -18.69
CA LYS A 158 -0.13 13.08 -19.06
C LYS A 158 -0.63 14.51 -18.80
N PHE A 159 -1.89 14.79 -19.14
CA PHE A 159 -2.52 16.08 -18.85
C PHE A 159 -2.60 16.33 -17.35
N ILE A 160 -3.12 15.38 -16.56
CA ILE A 160 -3.25 15.48 -15.10
C ILE A 160 -1.90 15.76 -14.44
N ILE A 161 -0.85 15.00 -14.81
CA ILE A 161 0.52 15.20 -14.29
C ILE A 161 0.98 16.64 -14.55
N GLY A 162 0.67 17.20 -15.72
CA GLY A 162 1.03 18.57 -16.07
C GLY A 162 0.24 19.67 -15.36
N GLN A 163 -0.86 19.34 -14.67
CA GLN A 163 -1.63 20.28 -13.88
C GLN A 163 -1.23 20.33 -12.40
N ALA A 164 -0.44 19.38 -11.95
CA ALA A 164 -0.02 19.27 -10.55
C ALA A 164 1.02 20.33 -10.18
N ASN A 165 0.90 20.91 -9.01
CA ASN A 165 1.89 21.78 -8.41
C ASN A 165 2.97 20.99 -7.66
N ALA A 166 2.61 19.81 -7.12
CA ALA A 166 3.53 18.82 -6.57
C ALA A 166 3.01 17.41 -6.80
N ILE A 167 3.92 16.44 -6.88
CA ILE A 167 3.58 15.03 -7.08
C ILE A 167 4.34 14.19 -6.06
N PHE A 168 3.59 13.33 -5.35
CA PHE A 168 4.13 12.29 -4.50
C PHE A 168 3.95 10.91 -5.16
N ALA A 169 4.90 10.03 -4.90
CA ALA A 169 4.79 8.61 -5.22
C ALA A 169 5.22 7.76 -4.02
N ASN A 170 4.53 6.65 -3.83
CA ASN A 170 4.80 5.73 -2.71
C ASN A 170 6.12 4.98 -2.84
N SER A 171 6.68 4.89 -4.07
CA SER A 171 7.97 4.23 -4.34
C SER A 171 8.70 4.92 -5.49
N ARG A 172 10.03 4.74 -5.55
CA ARG A 172 10.86 5.18 -6.68
C ARG A 172 10.49 4.43 -7.96
N PHE A 173 10.08 3.18 -7.83
CA PHE A 173 9.52 2.41 -8.94
C PHE A 173 8.29 3.11 -9.53
N THR A 174 7.31 3.47 -8.70
CA THR A 174 6.13 4.23 -9.13
C THR A 174 6.54 5.58 -9.75
N ALA A 175 7.45 6.31 -9.11
CA ALA A 175 7.96 7.60 -9.61
C ALA A 175 8.60 7.48 -10.99
N SER A 176 9.42 6.46 -11.23
CA SER A 176 10.08 6.23 -12.53
C SER A 176 9.06 5.98 -13.66
N LYS A 177 8.01 5.21 -13.37
CA LYS A 177 6.94 4.94 -14.34
C LYS A 177 6.10 6.18 -14.66
N ILE A 178 5.87 7.05 -13.68
CA ILE A 178 5.17 8.32 -13.87
C ILE A 178 6.02 9.27 -14.71
N SER A 179 7.32 9.42 -14.38
CA SER A 179 8.27 10.25 -15.14
C SER A 179 8.40 9.79 -16.59
N ALA A 180 8.29 8.48 -16.86
CA ALA A 180 8.28 7.94 -18.22
C ALA A 180 7.01 8.30 -19.01
N LEU A 181 5.90 8.64 -18.35
CA LEU A 181 4.70 9.17 -19.00
C LEU A 181 4.84 10.65 -19.35
N ARG A 182 5.31 11.43 -18.39
CA ARG A 182 5.61 12.86 -18.52
C ARG A 182 6.69 13.24 -17.51
N PRO A 183 7.81 13.84 -17.94
CA PRO A 183 8.83 14.34 -17.04
C PRO A 183 8.23 15.28 -15.98
N ALA A 184 8.47 14.99 -14.71
CA ALA A 184 8.01 15.77 -13.57
C ALA A 184 8.93 15.53 -12.37
N LYS A 185 9.06 16.54 -11.50
CA LYS A 185 9.68 16.35 -10.19
C LYS A 185 8.71 15.60 -9.30
N ILE A 186 9.11 14.42 -8.83
CA ILE A 186 8.29 13.55 -8.00
C ILE A 186 9.01 13.35 -6.67
N GLU A 187 8.32 13.71 -5.60
CA GLU A 187 8.82 13.51 -4.25
C GLU A 187 8.44 12.10 -3.76
N TRP A 188 9.40 11.41 -3.19
CA TRP A 188 9.16 10.11 -2.58
C TRP A 188 8.44 10.29 -1.25
N SER A 189 7.23 9.76 -1.16
CA SER A 189 6.38 9.77 0.02
C SER A 189 5.78 8.38 0.23
N PRO A 190 6.55 7.45 0.83
CA PRO A 190 6.05 6.13 1.16
C PRO A 190 4.99 6.23 2.26
N TYR A 191 4.33 5.13 2.56
CA TYR A 191 3.57 5.01 3.80
C TYR A 191 4.34 4.16 4.80
N GLY A 192 4.15 4.47 6.06
CA GLY A 192 4.63 3.65 7.17
C GLY A 192 3.69 2.50 7.45
N SER A 193 4.04 1.66 8.41
CA SER A 193 3.14 0.62 8.88
C SER A 193 1.96 1.22 9.66
N PRO A 194 0.74 0.70 9.45
CA PRO A 194 -0.43 1.04 10.28
C PRO A 194 -0.36 0.43 11.69
N LEU A 195 0.51 -0.57 11.88
CA LEU A 195 0.64 -1.25 13.17
C LEU A 195 1.34 -0.35 14.18
N SER A 196 0.78 -0.23 15.38
CA SER A 196 1.47 0.39 16.50
C SER A 196 2.56 -0.55 16.99
N SER A 197 3.83 -0.20 16.77
CA SER A 197 4.95 -0.91 17.36
C SER A 197 4.98 -0.70 18.87
N GLY A 198 4.52 -1.69 19.62
CA GLY A 198 5.01 -1.85 21.00
C GLY A 198 6.47 -2.30 20.96
N LYS A 199 7.21 -2.25 22.09
CA LYS A 199 8.49 -2.96 22.19
C LYS A 199 8.23 -4.43 21.87
N VAL A 200 8.76 -4.90 20.74
CA VAL A 200 8.67 -6.31 20.37
C VAL A 200 9.66 -7.07 21.27
N PRO A 201 9.21 -8.08 22.00
CA PRO A 201 10.14 -8.92 22.74
C PRO A 201 11.10 -9.61 21.77
N PRO A 202 12.35 -9.89 22.17
CA PRO A 202 13.27 -10.64 21.33
C PRO A 202 12.63 -11.97 20.94
N HIS A 203 12.77 -12.36 19.66
CA HIS A 203 12.23 -13.60 19.13
C HIS A 203 12.88 -14.79 19.85
N ALA A 204 12.07 -15.58 20.54
CA ALA A 204 12.53 -16.87 21.06
C ALA A 204 12.64 -17.83 19.87
N ARG A 205 13.84 -18.34 19.58
CA ARG A 205 13.98 -19.42 18.61
C ARG A 205 13.29 -20.66 19.18
N GLY A 206 12.24 -21.10 18.47
CA GLY A 206 11.59 -22.36 18.73
C GLY A 206 12.44 -23.56 18.25
N GLU A 207 11.87 -24.77 18.29
CA GLU A 207 12.53 -25.98 17.78
C GLU A 207 12.84 -25.89 16.28
N ARG A 208 12.02 -25.16 15.51
CA ARG A 208 12.20 -24.93 14.07
C ARG A 208 12.28 -23.44 13.75
N TYR A 209 13.07 -23.13 12.72
CA TYR A 209 13.15 -21.78 12.17
C TYR A 209 11.89 -21.47 11.36
N LYS A 210 11.05 -20.58 11.87
CA LYS A 210 9.72 -20.26 11.34
C LYS A 210 9.80 -19.10 10.34
N ILE A 211 9.45 -19.36 9.09
CA ILE A 211 9.40 -18.41 7.97
C ILE A 211 7.94 -18.00 7.75
N LEU A 212 7.64 -16.70 7.84
CA LEU A 212 6.30 -16.16 7.72
C LEU A 212 6.09 -15.46 6.38
N PHE A 213 5.00 -15.79 5.71
CA PHE A 213 4.43 -15.02 4.61
C PHE A 213 3.03 -14.51 5.00
N VAL A 214 2.76 -13.21 4.74
CA VAL A 214 1.43 -12.60 4.94
C VAL A 214 0.99 -11.89 3.67
N GLY A 215 -0.17 -12.28 3.14
CA GLY A 215 -0.70 -11.60 1.97
C GLY A 215 -1.82 -12.30 1.22
N ARG A 216 -2.31 -11.65 0.18
CA ARG A 216 -3.30 -12.25 -0.73
C ARG A 216 -2.63 -13.34 -1.59
N HIS A 217 -3.27 -14.47 -1.75
CA HIS A 217 -2.79 -15.57 -2.61
C HIS A 217 -3.14 -15.26 -4.07
N ILE A 218 -2.34 -14.42 -4.71
CA ILE A 218 -2.43 -13.98 -6.11
C ILE A 218 -1.06 -14.10 -6.77
N GLU A 219 -1.01 -14.22 -8.09
CA GLU A 219 0.17 -14.53 -8.89
C GLU A 219 1.38 -13.65 -8.53
N ARG A 220 1.23 -12.32 -8.51
CA ARG A 220 2.35 -11.39 -8.24
C ARG A 220 2.99 -11.53 -6.87
N LYS A 221 2.38 -12.28 -5.94
CA LYS A 221 2.96 -12.55 -4.61
C LYS A 221 3.96 -13.71 -4.61
N GLY A 222 4.04 -14.48 -5.69
CA GLY A 222 5.08 -15.50 -5.91
C GLY A 222 5.13 -16.64 -4.90
N ILE A 223 3.98 -16.96 -4.26
CA ILE A 223 3.92 -17.97 -3.19
C ILE A 223 4.34 -19.35 -3.69
N GLU A 224 4.16 -19.65 -4.98
CA GLU A 224 4.60 -20.89 -5.59
C GLU A 224 6.12 -21.11 -5.44
N TYR A 225 6.92 -20.05 -5.60
CA TYR A 225 8.38 -20.12 -5.44
C TYR A 225 8.79 -20.28 -3.97
N LEU A 226 8.00 -19.78 -3.03
CA LEU A 226 8.20 -20.04 -1.60
C LEU A 226 7.94 -21.51 -1.26
N ILE A 227 6.88 -22.10 -1.83
CA ILE A 227 6.57 -23.54 -1.65
C ILE A 227 7.68 -24.40 -2.24
N GLN A 228 8.20 -24.07 -3.42
CA GLN A 228 9.32 -24.74 -4.04
C GLN A 228 10.61 -24.59 -3.20
N ALA A 229 10.87 -23.40 -2.65
CA ALA A 229 11.99 -23.17 -1.74
C ALA A 229 11.86 -24.01 -0.45
N ALA A 230 10.66 -24.13 0.10
CA ALA A 230 10.40 -24.96 1.28
C ALA A 230 10.76 -26.43 1.06
N LYS A 231 10.61 -26.97 -0.16
CA LYS A 231 11.02 -28.32 -0.53
C LYS A 231 12.52 -28.51 -0.46
N LEU A 232 13.32 -27.46 -0.62
CA LEU A 232 14.79 -27.48 -0.55
C LEU A 232 15.33 -27.38 0.88
N LEU A 233 14.46 -27.11 1.85
CA LEU A 233 14.80 -26.93 3.26
C LEU A 233 14.56 -28.24 4.05
N ASP A 234 15.37 -28.46 5.06
CA ASP A 234 15.17 -29.60 6.00
C ASP A 234 13.86 -29.36 6.81
N PRO A 235 12.84 -30.23 6.66
CA PRO A 235 11.55 -30.05 7.34
C PRO A 235 11.64 -30.19 8.87
N LYS A 236 12.70 -30.76 9.40
CA LYS A 236 12.96 -30.84 10.84
C LYS A 236 13.47 -29.50 11.40
N LYS A 237 14.14 -28.68 10.56
CA LYS A 237 14.72 -27.40 10.95
C LYS A 237 13.86 -26.19 10.58
N PHE A 238 13.11 -26.26 9.48
CA PHE A 238 12.39 -25.13 8.93
C PHE A 238 10.89 -25.39 8.85
N GLU A 239 10.12 -24.33 9.16
CA GLU A 239 8.66 -24.29 8.99
C GLU A 239 8.27 -23.03 8.21
N VAL A 240 7.39 -23.18 7.21
CA VAL A 240 6.84 -22.07 6.42
C VAL A 240 5.37 -21.88 6.74
N ARG A 241 5.02 -20.68 7.20
CA ARG A 241 3.65 -20.27 7.54
C ARG A 241 3.12 -19.31 6.49
N ILE A 242 2.03 -19.68 5.82
CA ILE A 242 1.41 -18.90 4.74
C ILE A 242 0.05 -18.39 5.23
N VAL A 243 0.02 -17.10 5.57
CA VAL A 243 -1.15 -16.40 6.10
C VAL A 243 -1.89 -15.66 4.98
N GLY A 244 -3.20 -15.82 4.93
CA GLY A 244 -4.08 -15.11 4.00
C GLY A 244 -4.92 -16.02 3.13
N LYS A 245 -5.53 -15.44 2.09
CA LYS A 245 -6.33 -16.14 1.08
C LYS A 245 -6.33 -15.42 -0.25
N GLY A 246 -6.72 -16.10 -1.30
CA GLY A 246 -6.89 -15.51 -2.64
C GLY A 246 -7.36 -16.55 -3.66
N ASN A 247 -7.41 -16.13 -4.91
CA ASN A 247 -7.87 -16.99 -6.01
C ASN A 247 -6.92 -18.19 -6.29
N LEU A 248 -5.66 -18.13 -5.81
CA LEU A 248 -4.70 -19.21 -6.01
C LEU A 248 -4.56 -20.13 -4.77
N THR A 249 -5.36 -19.93 -3.70
CA THR A 249 -5.20 -20.69 -2.46
C THR A 249 -5.22 -22.20 -2.69
N GLU A 250 -6.21 -22.71 -3.42
CA GLU A 250 -6.36 -24.15 -3.63
C GLU A 250 -5.29 -24.72 -4.58
N SER A 251 -4.92 -23.99 -5.62
CA SER A 251 -3.83 -24.42 -6.51
C SER A 251 -2.47 -24.46 -5.79
N LEU A 252 -2.20 -23.54 -4.88
CA LEU A 252 -0.98 -23.52 -4.07
C LEU A 252 -0.94 -24.67 -3.05
N LYS A 253 -2.07 -25.03 -2.44
CA LYS A 253 -2.17 -26.21 -1.58
C LYS A 253 -1.95 -27.51 -2.35
N ASN A 254 -2.48 -27.58 -3.57
CA ASN A 254 -2.28 -28.74 -4.45
C ASN A 254 -0.82 -28.84 -4.88
N LEU A 255 -0.17 -27.74 -5.24
CA LEU A 255 1.28 -27.73 -5.52
C LEU A 255 2.08 -28.26 -4.32
N ALA A 256 1.82 -27.78 -3.10
CA ALA A 256 2.51 -28.25 -1.90
C ALA A 256 2.37 -29.76 -1.68
N LYS A 257 1.18 -30.33 -1.95
CA LYS A 257 0.94 -31.77 -1.89
C LYS A 257 1.67 -32.53 -3.01
N GLU A 258 1.60 -32.02 -4.23
CA GLU A 258 2.22 -32.63 -5.42
C GLU A 258 3.73 -32.78 -5.26
N ILE A 259 4.40 -31.74 -4.78
CA ILE A 259 5.85 -31.78 -4.54
C ILE A 259 6.22 -32.29 -3.15
N GLN A 260 5.24 -32.77 -2.37
CA GLN A 260 5.42 -33.39 -1.06
C GLN A 260 6.22 -32.52 -0.08
N THR A 261 5.78 -31.26 0.15
CA THR A 261 6.35 -30.40 1.19
C THR A 261 5.65 -30.66 2.53
N GLU A 262 6.41 -31.11 3.53
CA GLU A 262 5.89 -31.42 4.87
C GLU A 262 5.95 -30.23 5.83
N ASN A 263 6.72 -29.20 5.49
CA ASN A 263 7.02 -28.04 6.33
C ASN A 263 6.24 -26.78 5.95
N VAL A 264 5.18 -26.87 5.12
CA VAL A 264 4.34 -25.74 4.70
C VAL A 264 2.97 -25.83 5.34
N THR A 265 2.56 -24.76 6.04
CA THR A 265 1.23 -24.63 6.67
C THR A 265 0.48 -23.42 6.13
N PHE A 266 -0.75 -23.63 5.65
CA PHE A 266 -1.68 -22.57 5.26
C PHE A 266 -2.65 -22.29 6.43
N THR A 267 -2.59 -21.10 7.02
CA THR A 267 -3.42 -20.73 8.17
C THR A 267 -4.79 -20.18 7.76
N GLY A 268 -4.93 -19.70 6.51
CA GLY A 268 -6.04 -18.86 6.11
C GLY A 268 -5.90 -17.41 6.65
N PRO A 269 -6.97 -16.60 6.55
CA PRO A 269 -7.00 -15.26 7.14
C PRO A 269 -7.02 -15.36 8.66
N LEU A 270 -6.27 -14.50 9.33
CA LEU A 270 -6.18 -14.41 10.78
C LEU A 270 -6.84 -13.14 11.31
N SER A 271 -7.23 -13.16 12.59
CA SER A 271 -7.61 -11.95 13.32
C SER A 271 -6.39 -11.05 13.51
N PRO A 272 -6.55 -9.74 13.79
CA PRO A 272 -5.42 -8.84 14.07
C PRO A 272 -4.51 -9.33 15.20
N ASP A 273 -5.08 -9.93 16.24
CA ASP A 273 -4.33 -10.43 17.39
C ASP A 273 -3.58 -11.73 17.06
N ASP A 274 -4.18 -12.64 16.29
CA ASP A 274 -3.51 -13.85 15.85
C ASP A 274 -2.41 -13.54 14.82
N LEU A 275 -2.64 -12.57 13.93
CA LEU A 275 -1.62 -12.10 13.00
C LEU A 275 -0.42 -11.50 13.76
N ARG A 276 -0.68 -10.73 14.82
CA ARG A 276 0.38 -10.20 15.69
C ARG A 276 1.22 -11.31 16.31
N LYS A 277 0.58 -12.39 16.80
CA LYS A 277 1.29 -13.56 17.33
C LYS A 277 2.16 -14.23 16.27
N GLU A 278 1.65 -14.40 15.03
CA GLU A 278 2.46 -14.97 13.95
C GLU A 278 3.73 -14.14 13.68
N TYR A 279 3.62 -12.79 13.65
CA TYR A 279 4.82 -11.96 13.54
C TYR A 279 5.77 -12.13 14.73
N GLN A 280 5.27 -12.19 15.95
CA GLN A 280 6.08 -12.31 17.18
C GLN A 280 6.75 -13.69 17.33
N GLU A 281 6.13 -14.74 16.83
CA GLU A 281 6.64 -16.12 16.95
C GLU A 281 7.48 -16.57 15.76
N SER A 282 7.57 -15.76 14.71
CA SER A 282 8.36 -16.10 13.51
C SER A 282 9.81 -15.63 13.65
N ASN A 283 10.72 -16.30 12.91
CA ASN A 283 12.14 -15.98 12.90
C ASN A 283 12.52 -15.15 11.67
N CYS A 284 11.76 -15.25 10.57
CA CYS A 284 12.01 -14.51 9.33
C CYS A 284 10.69 -14.23 8.63
N PHE A 285 10.63 -13.10 7.92
CA PHE A 285 9.51 -12.77 7.04
C PHE A 285 9.93 -12.85 5.57
N VAL A 286 9.05 -13.33 4.70
CA VAL A 286 9.35 -13.43 3.27
C VAL A 286 8.29 -12.78 2.39
N LEU A 287 8.75 -12.05 1.36
CA LEU A 287 7.90 -11.53 0.28
C LEU A 287 8.52 -11.91 -1.08
N PRO A 288 8.23 -13.10 -1.63
CA PRO A 288 8.81 -13.61 -2.86
C PRO A 288 8.06 -13.09 -4.10
N ALA A 289 7.73 -11.79 -4.11
CA ALA A 289 6.95 -11.16 -5.16
C ALA A 289 7.61 -11.28 -6.53
N ILE A 290 6.79 -11.31 -7.57
CA ILE A 290 7.22 -11.43 -8.96
C ILE A 290 6.58 -10.34 -9.83
N VAL A 291 7.09 -10.16 -11.02
CA VAL A 291 6.32 -9.55 -12.12
C VAL A 291 5.41 -10.64 -12.69
N ASP A 292 4.09 -10.48 -12.50
CA ASP A 292 3.09 -11.47 -12.93
C ASP A 292 2.88 -11.49 -14.47
N SER A 293 2.08 -12.44 -14.93
CA SER A 293 1.74 -12.61 -16.36
C SER A 293 1.09 -11.37 -17.00
N LYS A 294 0.52 -10.48 -16.17
CA LYS A 294 -0.06 -9.20 -16.60
C LYS A 294 0.93 -8.04 -16.46
N GLY A 295 2.17 -8.31 -16.01
CA GLY A 295 3.23 -7.35 -15.72
C GLY A 295 2.93 -6.45 -14.52
N ASP A 296 2.07 -6.88 -13.61
CA ASP A 296 1.88 -6.25 -12.31
C ASP A 296 2.91 -6.80 -11.31
N THR A 297 3.30 -5.99 -10.36
CA THR A 297 4.24 -6.38 -9.30
C THR A 297 3.97 -5.64 -8.00
N GLU A 298 4.84 -5.79 -7.02
CA GLU A 298 4.69 -5.11 -5.73
C GLU A 298 5.02 -3.61 -5.84
N GLY A 299 4.07 -2.77 -5.42
CA GLY A 299 4.24 -1.31 -5.50
C GLY A 299 5.17 -0.73 -4.44
N LEU A 300 5.21 -1.30 -3.24
CA LEU A 300 6.10 -0.91 -2.14
C LEU A 300 6.44 -2.11 -1.23
N GLY A 301 5.46 -2.95 -0.87
CA GLY A 301 5.68 -4.05 0.08
C GLY A 301 5.48 -3.63 1.55
N VAL A 302 4.33 -3.05 1.89
CA VAL A 302 4.02 -2.58 3.27
C VAL A 302 4.20 -3.67 4.31
N VAL A 303 3.91 -4.92 3.98
CA VAL A 303 4.11 -6.07 4.88
C VAL A 303 5.58 -6.30 5.28
N LEU A 304 6.54 -5.85 4.46
CA LEU A 304 7.96 -5.86 4.81
C LEU A 304 8.25 -4.81 5.91
N ILE A 305 7.64 -3.63 5.80
CA ILE A 305 7.73 -2.57 6.81
C ILE A 305 7.13 -3.08 8.13
N GLU A 306 6.01 -3.78 8.07
CA GLU A 306 5.38 -4.41 9.23
C GLU A 306 6.31 -5.43 9.88
N ALA A 307 6.86 -6.35 9.09
CA ALA A 307 7.78 -7.37 9.58
C ALA A 307 9.04 -6.77 10.24
N MET A 308 9.65 -5.76 9.60
CA MET A 308 10.79 -5.05 10.16
C MET A 308 10.45 -4.35 11.48
N GLN A 309 9.22 -3.80 11.63
CA GLN A 309 8.78 -3.19 12.89
C GLN A 309 8.59 -4.23 14.01
N TYR A 310 8.24 -5.47 13.65
CA TYR A 310 8.23 -6.59 14.59
C TYR A 310 9.63 -7.16 14.87
N GLY A 311 10.69 -6.56 14.32
CA GLY A 311 12.06 -7.04 14.53
C GLY A 311 12.36 -8.33 13.78
N LEU A 312 11.67 -8.62 12.69
CA LEU A 312 11.96 -9.77 11.84
C LEU A 312 12.97 -9.42 10.75
N PRO A 313 14.01 -10.22 10.55
CA PRO A 313 14.80 -10.16 9.32
C PRO A 313 13.89 -10.49 8.13
N VAL A 314 14.11 -9.80 7.00
CA VAL A 314 13.27 -9.96 5.82
C VAL A 314 14.05 -10.50 4.64
N VAL A 315 13.43 -11.43 3.91
CA VAL A 315 13.89 -11.93 2.61
C VAL A 315 12.85 -11.53 1.58
N ALA A 316 13.25 -10.88 0.48
CA ALA A 316 12.31 -10.44 -0.52
C ALA A 316 12.89 -10.50 -1.94
N SER A 317 12.01 -10.58 -2.95
CA SER A 317 12.45 -10.50 -4.33
C SER A 317 12.84 -9.07 -4.73
N ASN A 318 13.88 -8.93 -5.54
CA ASN A 318 14.34 -7.65 -6.08
C ASN A 318 13.46 -7.19 -7.25
N VAL A 319 12.20 -6.81 -6.96
CA VAL A 319 11.22 -6.37 -7.98
C VAL A 319 10.41 -5.17 -7.50
N GLY A 320 9.91 -4.39 -8.44
CA GLY A 320 8.97 -3.30 -8.18
C GLY A 320 9.50 -2.27 -7.20
N GLY A 321 8.70 -1.95 -6.18
CA GLY A 321 9.06 -1.02 -5.11
C GLY A 321 9.73 -1.67 -3.89
N ILE A 322 9.96 -2.98 -3.90
CA ILE A 322 10.60 -3.69 -2.78
C ILE A 322 12.00 -3.13 -2.46
N PRO A 323 12.88 -2.81 -3.43
CA PRO A 323 14.18 -2.20 -3.16
C PRO A 323 14.11 -0.81 -2.49
N ASP A 324 12.96 -0.18 -2.49
CA ASP A 324 12.74 1.06 -1.71
C ASP A 324 12.54 0.77 -0.22
N VAL A 325 12.17 -0.44 0.16
CA VAL A 325 12.01 -0.88 1.55
C VAL A 325 13.25 -1.61 2.03
N VAL A 326 13.69 -2.62 1.29
CA VAL A 326 14.82 -3.49 1.64
C VAL A 326 16.06 -3.06 0.86
N VAL A 327 17.14 -2.79 1.55
CA VAL A 327 18.48 -2.60 1.00
C VAL A 327 19.25 -3.90 1.23
N ASP A 328 19.68 -4.52 0.12
CA ASP A 328 20.32 -5.84 0.17
C ASP A 328 21.58 -5.85 1.03
N GLY A 329 21.67 -6.82 1.93
CA GLY A 329 22.79 -6.99 2.87
C GLY A 329 22.88 -5.95 3.98
N GLU A 330 22.00 -4.90 3.98
CA GLU A 330 21.98 -3.85 5.01
C GLU A 330 20.73 -3.91 5.88
N THR A 331 19.55 -4.10 5.27
CA THR A 331 18.26 -4.07 6.00
C THR A 331 17.42 -5.33 5.79
N GLY A 332 17.93 -6.27 5.03
CA GLY A 332 17.32 -7.54 4.67
C GLY A 332 18.07 -8.17 3.50
N VAL A 333 17.54 -9.25 2.97
CA VAL A 333 18.12 -9.99 1.85
C VAL A 333 17.24 -9.84 0.62
N LEU A 334 17.81 -9.37 -0.49
CA LEU A 334 17.14 -9.36 -1.79
C LEU A 334 17.62 -10.52 -2.66
N VAL A 335 16.65 -11.26 -3.20
CA VAL A 335 16.92 -12.39 -4.12
C VAL A 335 16.31 -12.12 -5.50
N PRO A 336 16.78 -12.73 -6.57
CA PRO A 336 16.10 -12.70 -7.87
C PRO A 336 14.66 -13.23 -7.75
N GLU A 337 13.73 -12.65 -8.50
CA GLU A 337 12.38 -13.19 -8.59
C GLU A 337 12.38 -14.60 -9.19
N LYS A 338 11.38 -15.43 -8.84
CA LYS A 338 11.21 -16.77 -9.40
C LYS A 338 12.42 -17.70 -9.18
N ASN A 339 13.11 -17.53 -8.07
CA ASN A 339 14.31 -18.31 -7.74
C ASN A 339 14.18 -18.98 -6.37
N PRO A 340 13.62 -20.21 -6.31
CA PRO A 340 13.46 -20.97 -5.07
C PRO A 340 14.79 -21.27 -4.37
N GLU A 341 15.86 -21.53 -5.14
CA GLU A 341 17.18 -21.85 -4.62
C GLU A 341 17.78 -20.66 -3.86
N ALA A 342 17.65 -19.45 -4.40
CA ALA A 342 18.12 -18.25 -3.75
C ALA A 342 17.31 -17.94 -2.47
N LEU A 343 15.99 -18.20 -2.48
CA LEU A 343 15.16 -18.08 -1.27
C LEU A 343 15.62 -19.07 -0.19
N ALA A 344 15.81 -20.35 -0.53
CA ALA A 344 16.25 -21.36 0.40
C ALA A 344 17.64 -21.04 0.99
N ALA A 345 18.59 -20.62 0.16
CA ALA A 345 19.93 -20.21 0.58
C ALA A 345 19.89 -19.02 1.54
N ALA A 346 19.02 -18.03 1.28
CA ALA A 346 18.83 -16.85 2.16
C ALA A 346 18.30 -17.28 3.54
N PHE A 347 17.33 -18.19 3.61
CA PHE A 347 16.80 -18.71 4.88
C PHE A 347 17.85 -19.50 5.66
N GLN A 348 18.62 -20.36 4.98
CA GLN A 348 19.70 -21.13 5.60
C GLN A 348 20.79 -20.22 6.16
N LYS A 349 21.14 -19.14 5.42
CA LYS A 349 22.13 -18.17 5.90
C LYS A 349 21.64 -17.43 7.14
N LEU A 350 20.39 -16.97 7.17
CA LEU A 350 19.83 -16.30 8.35
C LEU A 350 19.77 -17.23 9.58
N GLU A 351 19.41 -18.51 9.37
CA GLU A 351 19.36 -19.49 10.46
C GLU A 351 20.73 -19.80 11.02
N SER A 352 21.75 -19.93 10.16
CA SER A 352 23.10 -20.35 10.54
C SER A 352 24.02 -19.21 10.99
N ASP A 353 23.70 -17.94 10.70
CA ASP A 353 24.53 -16.77 11.00
C ASP A 353 23.76 -15.70 11.81
N PRO A 354 23.66 -15.87 13.14
CA PRO A 354 22.99 -14.90 14.03
C PRO A 354 23.65 -13.53 14.05
N ALA A 355 24.94 -13.42 13.75
CA ALA A 355 25.64 -12.15 13.69
C ALA A 355 25.15 -11.34 12.47
N TYR A 356 25.06 -11.98 11.31
CA TYR A 356 24.50 -11.38 10.09
C TYR A 356 23.05 -10.95 10.28
N GLU A 357 22.21 -11.81 10.89
CA GLU A 357 20.84 -11.47 11.23
C GLU A 357 20.76 -10.20 12.10
N THR A 358 21.59 -10.11 13.14
CA THR A 358 21.64 -8.96 14.04
C THR A 358 22.01 -7.66 13.32
N GLU A 359 22.95 -7.67 12.38
CA GLU A 359 23.33 -6.49 11.61
C GLU A 359 22.18 -6.05 10.66
N LEU A 360 21.48 -6.98 10.01
CA LEU A 360 20.32 -6.67 9.20
C LEU A 360 19.20 -6.02 10.04
N LEU A 361 18.94 -6.51 11.25
CA LEU A 361 17.93 -5.95 12.15
C LEU A 361 18.25 -4.52 12.58
N LYS A 362 19.52 -4.22 12.91
CA LYS A 362 19.96 -2.85 13.21
C LYS A 362 19.74 -1.91 12.02
N GLY A 363 20.12 -2.36 10.82
CA GLY A 363 19.89 -1.61 9.59
C GLY A 363 18.41 -1.38 9.31
N ALA A 364 17.57 -2.40 9.49
CA ALA A 364 16.13 -2.34 9.31
C ALA A 364 15.48 -1.35 10.29
N GLU A 365 15.83 -1.37 11.57
CA GLU A 365 15.33 -0.43 12.58
C GLU A 365 15.66 1.02 12.19
N LYS A 366 16.92 1.29 11.83
CA LYS A 366 17.34 2.61 11.35
C LYS A 366 16.52 3.06 10.14
N ARG A 367 16.35 2.18 9.15
CA ARG A 367 15.60 2.50 7.94
C ARG A 367 14.13 2.78 8.21
N ILE A 368 13.47 2.00 9.07
CA ILE A 368 12.09 2.25 9.51
C ILE A 368 11.99 3.64 10.12
N ASN A 369 12.87 3.96 11.05
CA ASN A 369 12.86 5.24 11.74
C ASN A 369 13.15 6.41 10.79
N ASP A 370 14.01 6.24 9.79
CA ASP A 370 14.40 7.32 8.88
C ASP A 370 13.44 7.51 7.71
N CYS A 371 12.88 6.44 7.16
CA CYS A 371 12.12 6.49 5.91
C CYS A 371 10.63 6.20 6.07
N PHE A 372 10.24 5.36 7.03
CA PHE A 372 8.88 4.84 7.17
C PHE A 372 8.18 5.26 8.47
N ASN A 373 8.76 6.25 9.17
CA ASN A 373 8.14 6.90 10.32
C ASN A 373 7.07 7.90 9.83
N TRP A 374 5.84 7.74 10.30
CA TRP A 374 4.71 8.58 9.90
C TRP A 374 4.90 10.06 10.16
N GLU A 375 5.53 10.43 11.27
CA GLU A 375 5.79 11.83 11.62
C GLU A 375 6.80 12.46 10.66
N LYS A 376 7.86 11.73 10.29
CA LYS A 376 8.86 12.19 9.31
C LYS A 376 8.22 12.30 7.91
N ILE A 377 7.34 11.37 7.53
CA ILE A 377 6.61 11.42 6.27
C ILE A 377 5.69 12.66 6.25
N ALA A 378 4.91 12.87 7.31
CA ALA A 378 4.03 14.04 7.41
C ALA A 378 4.81 15.35 7.37
N LYS A 379 5.95 15.48 8.07
CA LYS A 379 6.83 16.67 8.01
C LYS A 379 7.29 16.97 6.60
N LYS A 380 7.68 15.95 5.81
CA LYS A 380 8.05 16.14 4.41
C LYS A 380 6.87 16.63 3.55
N GLN A 381 5.67 16.07 3.77
CA GLN A 381 4.48 16.50 3.05
C GLN A 381 4.11 17.94 3.42
N ILE A 382 4.15 18.29 4.69
CA ILE A 382 3.89 19.65 5.20
C ILE A 382 4.85 20.66 4.57
N ALA A 383 6.15 20.37 4.54
CA ALA A 383 7.15 21.25 3.93
C ALA A 383 6.86 21.50 2.42
N VAL A 384 6.35 20.50 1.70
CA VAL A 384 5.91 20.70 0.31
C VAL A 384 4.68 21.59 0.25
N TYR A 385 3.70 21.40 1.12
CA TYR A 385 2.51 22.25 1.15
C TYR A 385 2.85 23.71 1.49
N GLU A 386 3.69 23.95 2.51
CA GLU A 386 4.15 25.28 2.90
C GLU A 386 4.83 26.00 1.74
N LYS A 387 5.73 25.33 1.04
CA LYS A 387 6.38 25.88 -0.16
C LYS A 387 5.36 26.28 -1.25
N LEU A 388 4.28 25.53 -1.42
CA LEU A 388 3.25 25.81 -2.43
C LEU A 388 2.39 27.02 -2.08
N ILE A 389 2.25 27.35 -0.81
CA ILE A 389 1.45 28.49 -0.31
C ILE A 389 2.31 29.70 0.07
N GLY A 390 3.62 29.66 -0.19
CA GLY A 390 4.52 30.78 0.08
C GLY A 390 4.85 31.00 1.56
N LYS A 391 4.84 29.93 2.36
CA LYS A 391 5.22 29.94 3.79
C LYS A 391 6.53 29.21 4.03
#